data_e9867198328a530da83f27518c64618f
#
_entry.id   e9867198328a530da83f27518c64618f
#
_cell.length_a   1.000
_cell.length_b   1.000
_cell.length_c   1.000
_cell.angle_alpha   90.00
_cell.angle_beta   90.00
_cell.angle_gamma   90.00
#
_symmetry.space_group_name_H-M   'P 1'
#
loop_
_entity.id
_entity.type
_entity.pdbx_description
1 polymer ?
#
loop_
_entity_poly.entity_id
_entity_poly.type
_entity_poly.pdbx_seq_one_letter_code
_entity_poly.pdbx_strand_id
1 'polypeptide(L)'
;TPVWALSGPFEHHITACVAIAAWNYYCVTQDKNWLREKGYPILSATADFWASRVERNGPGKYDIRNVVAADEWAENVDNNAFTNAAAKANLQYATEAAKLLGITPDADWAHVAANIPILKMDNGVTREHATYNGEGIKQADVNLLAYPLKEITDPKQVRRDLEYYETRVPGEGTPAMTQAIFTLLYARLNEGEKAYHFFKDAYVPNLNPPFRVIAETKGGTNPYFATGAGGIIQSVLMGFGGLEITSKGIVQVKSTLPRNWKSLTITGVGPDRKTFTIR
;
A
#
# COMPACT_ATOMS: atom_id res chain seq x y z
N THR A 1 11.01 18.47 -5.54
CA THR A 1 10.53 18.70 -4.16
C THR A 1 11.10 20.03 -3.68
N PRO A 2 10.33 20.89 -2.98
CA PRO A 2 10.86 22.08 -2.36
C PRO A 2 11.97 21.74 -1.37
N VAL A 3 12.97 22.62 -1.23
CA VAL A 3 14.13 22.37 -0.36
C VAL A 3 13.78 22.19 1.13
N TRP A 4 12.62 22.68 1.54
CA TRP A 4 12.12 22.56 2.91
C TRP A 4 11.37 21.23 3.16
N ALA A 5 10.98 20.50 2.11
CA ALA A 5 10.21 19.28 2.25
C ALA A 5 11.15 18.08 2.44
N LEU A 6 11.17 17.53 3.65
CA LEU A 6 12.00 16.38 4.02
C LEU A 6 11.60 15.10 3.27
N SER A 7 10.38 15.04 2.75
CA SER A 7 9.93 13.93 1.88
C SER A 7 10.84 13.73 0.66
N GLY A 8 11.39 14.81 0.07
CA GLY A 8 12.32 14.70 -1.05
C GLY A 8 13.50 13.77 -0.80
N PRO A 9 14.34 14.03 0.20
CA PRO A 9 15.52 13.23 0.50
C PRO A 9 15.25 11.98 1.37
N PHE A 10 14.14 11.87 2.10
CA PHE A 10 13.98 10.86 3.14
C PHE A 10 12.76 9.92 2.98
N GLU A 11 11.89 10.14 2.02
CA GLU A 11 10.81 9.19 1.67
C GLU A 11 11.34 7.99 0.86
N HIS A 12 12.22 7.20 1.45
CA HIS A 12 12.91 6.11 0.75
C HIS A 12 11.98 5.00 0.27
N HIS A 13 10.80 4.84 0.87
CA HIS A 13 9.80 3.85 0.45
C HIS A 13 9.33 4.02 -1.00
N ILE A 14 9.51 5.19 -1.61
CA ILE A 14 9.22 5.42 -3.03
C ILE A 14 10.01 4.45 -3.93
N THR A 15 11.26 4.11 -3.57
CA THR A 15 12.05 3.09 -4.27
C THR A 15 11.32 1.75 -4.33
N ALA A 16 10.76 1.30 -3.19
CA ALA A 16 9.97 0.08 -3.16
C ALA A 16 8.62 0.20 -3.90
N CYS A 17 7.99 1.38 -3.91
CA CYS A 17 6.75 1.60 -4.66
C CYS A 17 6.95 1.37 -6.17
N VAL A 18 8.10 1.75 -6.72
CA VAL A 18 8.47 1.46 -8.11
C VAL A 18 8.57 -0.06 -8.35
N ALA A 19 9.21 -0.78 -7.42
CA ALA A 19 9.31 -2.25 -7.49
C ALA A 19 7.93 -2.93 -7.40
N ILE A 20 7.05 -2.47 -6.48
CA ILE A 20 5.69 -2.97 -6.33
C ILE A 20 4.90 -2.80 -7.63
N ALA A 21 5.02 -1.64 -8.29
CA ALA A 21 4.35 -1.39 -9.56
C ALA A 21 4.86 -2.32 -10.67
N ALA A 22 6.19 -2.50 -10.78
CA ALA A 22 6.81 -3.41 -11.75
C ALA A 22 6.39 -4.87 -11.51
N TRP A 23 6.40 -5.31 -10.25
CA TRP A 23 5.96 -6.66 -9.88
C TRP A 23 4.48 -6.89 -10.18
N ASN A 24 3.62 -5.93 -9.82
CA ASN A 24 2.19 -6.00 -10.13
C ASN A 24 1.92 -6.07 -11.62
N TYR A 25 2.66 -5.32 -12.45
CA TYR A 25 2.53 -5.40 -13.90
C TYR A 25 2.83 -6.83 -14.40
N TYR A 26 3.94 -7.43 -13.96
CA TYR A 26 4.24 -8.82 -14.28
C TYR A 26 3.14 -9.78 -13.79
N CYS A 27 2.70 -9.63 -12.55
CA CYS A 27 1.65 -10.48 -11.99
C CYS A 27 0.34 -10.42 -12.77
N VAL A 28 -0.02 -9.26 -13.32
CA VAL A 28 -1.22 -9.09 -14.14
C VAL A 28 -1.03 -9.66 -15.54
N THR A 29 0.11 -9.39 -16.19
CA THR A 29 0.34 -9.73 -17.59
C THR A 29 0.90 -11.13 -17.80
N GLN A 30 1.60 -11.67 -16.81
CA GLN A 30 2.35 -12.94 -16.89
C GLN A 30 3.40 -12.93 -18.01
N ASP A 31 3.83 -11.75 -18.47
CA ASP A 31 4.80 -11.57 -19.54
C ASP A 31 6.23 -11.77 -19.02
N LYS A 32 6.77 -12.98 -19.21
CA LYS A 32 8.14 -13.32 -18.80
C LYS A 32 9.22 -12.60 -19.63
N ASN A 33 8.92 -12.20 -20.87
CA ASN A 33 9.88 -11.43 -21.66
C ASN A 33 10.01 -10.03 -21.12
N TRP A 34 8.88 -9.37 -20.84
CA TRP A 34 8.88 -8.08 -20.17
C TRP A 34 9.56 -8.16 -18.80
N LEU A 35 9.27 -9.22 -18.01
CA LEU A 35 9.90 -9.40 -16.71
C LEU A 35 11.44 -9.48 -16.87
N ARG A 36 11.93 -10.23 -17.84
CA ARG A 36 13.38 -10.36 -18.07
C ARG A 36 14.03 -9.05 -18.52
N GLU A 37 13.41 -8.35 -19.47
CA GLU A 37 14.03 -7.22 -20.15
C GLU A 37 13.86 -5.89 -19.37
N LYS A 38 12.75 -5.73 -18.65
CA LYS A 38 12.37 -4.47 -17.99
C LYS A 38 12.12 -4.64 -16.49
N GLY A 39 11.33 -5.63 -16.10
CA GLY A 39 10.90 -5.79 -14.70
C GLY A 39 12.05 -6.18 -13.77
N TYR A 40 12.81 -7.21 -14.12
CA TYR A 40 13.89 -7.70 -13.26
C TYR A 40 15.03 -6.68 -13.04
N PRO A 41 15.51 -5.95 -14.04
CA PRO A 41 16.46 -4.86 -13.80
C PRO A 41 15.98 -3.82 -12.79
N ILE A 42 14.70 -3.48 -12.81
CA ILE A 42 14.09 -2.56 -11.81
C ILE A 42 14.08 -3.25 -10.44
N LEU A 43 13.54 -4.47 -10.36
CA LEU A 43 13.39 -5.19 -9.10
C LEU A 43 14.73 -5.46 -8.42
N SER A 44 15.76 -5.87 -9.18
CA SER A 44 17.09 -6.15 -8.63
C SER A 44 17.78 -4.88 -8.14
N ALA A 45 17.82 -3.82 -8.96
CA ALA A 45 18.48 -2.57 -8.57
C ALA A 45 17.84 -1.93 -7.33
N THR A 46 16.51 -1.98 -7.21
CA THR A 46 15.82 -1.48 -6.02
C THR A 46 16.01 -2.40 -4.81
N ALA A 47 16.15 -3.71 -5.00
CA ALA A 47 16.48 -4.64 -3.92
C ALA A 47 17.92 -4.43 -3.41
N ASP A 48 18.89 -4.19 -4.31
CA ASP A 48 20.26 -3.84 -3.96
C ASP A 48 20.31 -2.55 -3.14
N PHE A 49 19.51 -1.55 -3.51
CA PHE A 49 19.36 -0.35 -2.69
C PHE A 49 18.95 -0.71 -1.26
N TRP A 50 17.90 -1.53 -1.06
CA TRP A 50 17.44 -1.88 0.26
C TRP A 50 18.46 -2.72 1.04
N ALA A 51 19.13 -3.68 0.40
CA ALA A 51 20.18 -4.47 1.03
C ALA A 51 21.35 -3.59 1.53
N SER A 52 21.66 -2.51 0.80
CA SER A 52 22.68 -1.54 1.20
C SER A 52 22.19 -0.49 2.20
N ARG A 53 20.87 -0.19 2.19
CA ARG A 53 20.27 0.91 2.99
C ARG A 53 20.03 0.53 4.45
N VAL A 54 19.79 -0.75 4.70
CA VAL A 54 19.55 -1.22 6.07
C VAL A 54 20.80 -1.09 6.94
N GLU A 55 20.61 -0.74 8.19
CA GLU A 55 21.65 -0.63 9.20
C GLU A 55 21.63 -1.86 10.10
N ARG A 56 22.79 -2.50 10.32
CA ARG A 56 22.87 -3.64 11.22
C ARG A 56 22.71 -3.18 12.68
N ASN A 57 21.79 -3.82 13.38
CA ASN A 57 21.50 -3.59 14.81
C ASN A 57 21.65 -4.91 15.60
N GLY A 58 22.84 -5.52 15.50
CA GLY A 58 23.15 -6.82 16.10
C GLY A 58 23.08 -7.99 15.10
N PRO A 59 23.42 -9.21 15.56
CA PRO A 59 23.40 -10.40 14.72
C PRO A 59 22.01 -10.68 14.16
N GLY A 60 21.87 -10.68 12.83
CA GLY A 60 20.60 -10.95 12.14
C GLY A 60 19.49 -9.95 12.43
N LYS A 61 19.82 -8.70 12.80
CA LYS A 61 18.83 -7.63 13.00
C LYS A 61 19.19 -6.42 12.16
N TYR A 62 18.18 -5.83 11.56
CA TYR A 62 18.33 -4.66 10.70
C TYR A 62 17.32 -3.58 11.10
N ASP A 63 17.76 -2.32 11.01
CA ASP A 63 16.92 -1.13 11.13
C ASP A 63 16.93 -0.36 9.82
N ILE A 64 15.84 0.36 9.54
CA ILE A 64 15.80 1.44 8.55
C ILE A 64 15.55 2.71 9.35
N ARG A 65 16.56 3.58 9.42
CA ARG A 65 16.55 4.78 10.26
C ARG A 65 16.41 6.04 9.46
N ASN A 66 15.97 7.09 10.13
CA ASN A 66 15.90 8.45 9.61
C ASN A 66 15.18 8.52 8.26
N VAL A 67 13.90 8.19 8.28
CA VAL A 67 13.02 8.29 7.10
C VAL A 67 11.86 9.24 7.38
N VAL A 68 11.25 9.73 6.30
CA VAL A 68 9.89 10.25 6.31
C VAL A 68 8.98 9.08 5.94
N ALA A 69 7.95 8.86 6.73
CA ALA A 69 6.98 7.78 6.54
C ALA A 69 6.02 8.03 5.35
N ALA A 70 5.20 7.05 5.01
CA ALA A 70 4.05 7.29 4.14
C ALA A 70 3.06 8.28 4.80
N ASP A 71 2.94 8.26 6.11
CA ASP A 71 2.42 9.38 6.88
C ASP A 71 3.47 10.49 6.97
N GLU A 72 3.35 11.52 6.15
CA GLU A 72 4.32 12.61 6.05
C GLU A 72 4.44 13.48 7.33
N TRP A 73 3.59 13.27 8.34
CA TRP A 73 3.79 13.89 9.65
C TRP A 73 4.85 13.16 10.49
N ALA A 74 5.15 11.92 10.15
CA ALA A 74 6.19 11.13 10.79
C ALA A 74 7.54 11.34 10.08
N GLU A 75 8.21 12.45 10.43
CA GLU A 75 9.54 12.84 9.92
C GLU A 75 10.66 12.41 10.86
N ASN A 76 11.83 12.06 10.31
CA ASN A 76 13.03 11.62 11.04
C ASN A 76 12.75 10.44 11.99
N VAL A 77 11.99 9.47 11.51
CA VAL A 77 11.60 8.30 12.29
C VAL A 77 12.41 7.07 11.90
N ASP A 78 12.52 6.14 12.86
CA ASP A 78 13.19 4.86 12.67
C ASP A 78 12.15 3.74 12.57
N ASN A 79 12.43 2.75 11.72
CA ASN A 79 11.62 1.54 11.59
C ASN A 79 10.13 1.85 11.33
N ASN A 80 9.87 2.77 10.41
CA ASN A 80 8.51 3.02 9.96
C ASN A 80 7.89 1.76 9.34
N ALA A 81 6.66 1.45 9.71
CA ALA A 81 5.98 0.22 9.36
C ALA A 81 5.84 0.03 7.85
N PHE A 82 5.34 1.04 7.12
CA PHE A 82 5.19 0.96 5.68
C PHE A 82 6.54 0.87 4.98
N THR A 83 7.52 1.71 5.35
CA THR A 83 8.87 1.68 4.76
C THR A 83 9.51 0.31 4.93
N ASN A 84 9.45 -0.26 6.13
CA ASN A 84 10.01 -1.58 6.43
C ASN A 84 9.29 -2.69 5.64
N ALA A 85 7.96 -2.69 5.61
CA ALA A 85 7.18 -3.68 4.88
C ALA A 85 7.37 -3.57 3.36
N ALA A 86 7.48 -2.35 2.83
CA ALA A 86 7.73 -2.11 1.41
C ALA A 86 9.14 -2.57 0.99
N ALA A 87 10.15 -2.32 1.82
CA ALA A 87 11.50 -2.84 1.62
C ALA A 87 11.53 -4.38 1.60
N LYS A 88 10.87 -5.03 2.57
CA LYS A 88 10.70 -6.49 2.61
C LYS A 88 10.05 -7.02 1.34
N ALA A 89 8.93 -6.40 0.91
CA ALA A 89 8.22 -6.79 -0.30
C ALA A 89 9.11 -6.68 -1.54
N ASN A 90 9.86 -5.59 -1.69
CA ASN A 90 10.77 -5.40 -2.83
C ASN A 90 11.85 -6.50 -2.88
N LEU A 91 12.51 -6.79 -1.75
CA LEU A 91 13.53 -7.85 -1.64
C LEU A 91 12.95 -9.23 -1.99
N GLN A 92 11.74 -9.52 -1.53
CA GLN A 92 11.02 -10.75 -1.85
C GLN A 92 10.65 -10.84 -3.33
N TYR A 93 10.15 -9.75 -3.93
CA TYR A 93 9.77 -9.71 -5.35
C TYR A 93 10.99 -9.87 -6.26
N ALA A 94 12.13 -9.26 -5.93
CA ALA A 94 13.38 -9.46 -6.65
C ALA A 94 13.85 -10.93 -6.57
N THR A 95 13.77 -11.53 -5.39
CA THR A 95 14.10 -12.94 -5.16
C THR A 95 13.20 -13.86 -5.98
N GLU A 96 11.89 -13.61 -5.99
CA GLU A 96 10.92 -14.42 -6.74
C GLU A 96 11.10 -14.24 -8.25
N ALA A 97 11.30 -13.02 -8.72
CA ALA A 97 11.56 -12.72 -10.13
C ALA A 97 12.83 -13.43 -10.63
N ALA A 98 13.92 -13.39 -9.85
CA ALA A 98 15.16 -14.12 -10.18
C ALA A 98 14.88 -15.62 -10.38
N LYS A 99 14.20 -16.25 -9.43
CA LYS A 99 13.83 -17.69 -9.51
C LYS A 99 12.97 -18.00 -10.73
N LEU A 100 11.98 -17.17 -11.04
CA LEU A 100 11.11 -17.32 -12.22
C LEU A 100 11.87 -17.25 -13.55
N LEU A 101 12.96 -16.48 -13.56
CA LEU A 101 13.84 -16.29 -14.73
C LEU A 101 15.00 -17.29 -14.80
N GLY A 102 15.15 -18.17 -13.79
CA GLY A 102 16.28 -19.11 -13.68
C GLY A 102 17.60 -18.42 -13.30
N ILE A 103 17.53 -17.25 -12.65
CA ILE A 103 18.68 -16.49 -12.14
C ILE A 103 18.85 -16.82 -10.66
N THR A 104 20.07 -17.02 -10.20
CA THR A 104 20.35 -17.16 -8.77
C THR A 104 20.15 -15.81 -8.08
N PRO A 105 19.21 -15.69 -7.13
CA PRO A 105 19.01 -14.42 -6.41
C PRO A 105 20.18 -14.14 -5.48
N ASP A 106 20.42 -12.87 -5.18
CA ASP A 106 21.37 -12.49 -4.14
C ASP A 106 20.89 -13.03 -2.78
N ALA A 107 21.83 -13.65 -2.04
CA ALA A 107 21.53 -14.26 -0.74
C ALA A 107 21.18 -13.23 0.34
N ASP A 108 21.72 -12.02 0.24
CA ASP A 108 21.44 -10.94 1.19
C ASP A 108 20.00 -10.45 1.10
N TRP A 109 19.35 -10.50 -0.06
CA TRP A 109 17.97 -10.05 -0.20
C TRP A 109 17.02 -10.83 0.72
N ALA A 110 17.08 -12.16 0.67
CA ALA A 110 16.23 -13.00 1.51
C ALA A 110 16.56 -12.85 3.00
N HIS A 111 17.86 -12.74 3.32
CA HIS A 111 18.32 -12.57 4.69
C HIS A 111 17.87 -11.23 5.28
N VAL A 112 18.04 -10.14 4.57
CA VAL A 112 17.61 -8.81 5.00
C VAL A 112 16.09 -8.77 5.16
N ALA A 113 15.33 -9.25 4.15
CA ALA A 113 13.87 -9.27 4.20
C ALA A 113 13.31 -10.00 5.43
N ALA A 114 13.94 -11.12 5.83
CA ALA A 114 13.52 -11.91 6.99
C ALA A 114 13.78 -11.19 8.33
N ASN A 115 14.68 -10.20 8.36
CA ASN A 115 15.20 -9.61 9.58
C ASN A 115 14.91 -8.09 9.75
N ILE A 116 14.17 -7.48 8.82
CA ILE A 116 13.61 -6.13 8.99
C ILE A 116 12.38 -6.24 9.91
N PRO A 117 12.28 -5.44 10.99
CA PRO A 117 11.22 -5.57 11.97
C PRO A 117 9.89 -4.92 11.51
N ILE A 118 8.78 -5.51 11.94
CA ILE A 118 7.47 -4.85 12.03
C ILE A 118 7.12 -4.76 13.51
N LEU A 119 7.09 -3.56 14.03
CA LEU A 119 6.94 -3.30 15.47
C LEU A 119 5.48 -3.39 15.89
N LYS A 120 5.24 -3.72 17.16
CA LYS A 120 3.92 -3.70 17.78
C LYS A 120 3.91 -2.89 19.06
N MET A 121 2.77 -2.30 19.37
CA MET A 121 2.47 -1.67 20.65
C MET A 121 2.04 -2.73 21.67
N ASP A 122 2.03 -2.39 22.96
CA ASP A 122 1.64 -3.31 24.05
C ASP A 122 0.19 -3.82 23.92
N ASN A 123 -0.70 -3.04 23.31
CA ASN A 123 -2.07 -3.44 23.00
C ASN A 123 -2.21 -4.33 21.75
N GLY A 124 -1.09 -4.71 21.13
CA GLY A 124 -1.03 -5.56 19.97
C GLY A 124 -1.33 -4.87 18.64
N VAL A 125 -1.56 -3.56 18.62
CA VAL A 125 -1.64 -2.76 17.39
C VAL A 125 -0.27 -2.70 16.73
N THR A 126 -0.21 -2.76 15.43
CA THR A 126 1.03 -2.55 14.69
C THR A 126 1.48 -1.11 14.88
N ARG A 127 2.71 -0.92 15.35
CA ARG A 127 3.29 0.39 15.65
C ARG A 127 3.77 1.04 14.36
N GLU A 128 3.43 2.30 14.16
CA GLU A 128 3.78 3.03 12.94
C GLU A 128 5.29 3.24 12.77
N HIS A 129 6.00 3.64 13.84
CA HIS A 129 7.45 3.77 13.88
C HIS A 129 7.97 3.56 15.31
N ALA A 130 9.28 3.47 15.50
CA ALA A 130 9.90 3.07 16.77
C ALA A 130 9.46 3.94 17.98
N THR A 131 9.25 5.23 17.77
CA THR A 131 8.86 6.18 18.83
C THR A 131 7.37 6.54 18.83
N TYR A 132 6.54 5.96 17.93
CA TYR A 132 5.11 6.24 17.85
C TYR A 132 4.40 5.86 19.15
N ASN A 133 3.60 6.78 19.67
CA ASN A 133 2.89 6.64 20.94
C ASN A 133 1.40 7.05 20.87
N GLY A 134 0.81 7.03 19.66
CA GLY A 134 -0.61 7.29 19.48
C GLY A 134 -0.96 8.66 18.92
N GLU A 135 -0.02 9.33 18.34
CA GLU A 135 -0.17 10.61 17.65
C GLU A 135 -1.19 10.50 16.51
N GLY A 136 -1.72 11.65 16.08
CA GLY A 136 -2.53 11.75 14.87
C GLY A 136 -1.69 11.46 13.62
N ILE A 137 -2.30 10.89 12.59
CA ILE A 137 -1.65 10.61 11.30
C ILE A 137 -2.27 11.46 10.20
N LYS A 138 -1.44 11.97 9.28
CA LYS A 138 -1.93 12.70 8.10
C LYS A 138 -2.63 11.76 7.13
N GLN A 139 -2.04 10.60 6.88
CA GLN A 139 -2.51 9.61 5.92
C GLN A 139 -2.18 8.17 6.34
N ALA A 140 -2.85 7.21 5.71
CA ALA A 140 -2.64 5.79 5.97
C ALA A 140 -1.17 5.38 5.77
N ASP A 141 -0.61 4.71 6.77
CA ASP A 141 0.72 4.09 6.78
C ASP A 141 0.58 2.60 7.13
N VAL A 142 0.37 2.27 8.40
CA VAL A 142 0.23 0.88 8.89
C VAL A 142 -0.83 0.10 8.11
N ASN A 143 -1.93 0.73 7.73
CA ASN A 143 -3.00 0.05 6.99
C ASN A 143 -2.57 -0.43 5.59
N LEU A 144 -1.51 0.18 5.02
CA LEU A 144 -0.91 -0.25 3.76
C LEU A 144 -0.19 -1.61 3.87
N LEU A 145 0.11 -2.08 5.07
CA LEU A 145 0.67 -3.42 5.30
C LEU A 145 -0.35 -4.52 5.00
N ALA A 146 -1.65 -4.23 5.18
CA ALA A 146 -2.70 -5.16 4.79
C ALA A 146 -2.99 -5.12 3.29
N TYR A 147 -3.00 -3.93 2.70
CA TYR A 147 -3.12 -3.70 1.27
C TYR A 147 -2.35 -2.42 0.88
N PRO A 148 -1.46 -2.42 -0.13
CA PRO A 148 -1.24 -3.52 -1.11
C PRO A 148 -0.22 -4.58 -0.70
N LEU A 149 0.52 -4.41 0.41
CA LEU A 149 1.73 -5.19 0.69
C LEU A 149 1.46 -6.64 1.13
N LYS A 150 0.31 -6.91 1.76
CA LYS A 150 -0.05 -8.25 2.31
C LYS A 150 0.96 -8.78 3.35
N GLU A 151 1.67 -7.90 4.02
CA GLU A 151 2.53 -8.24 5.16
C GLU A 151 1.67 -8.65 6.37
N ILE A 152 0.49 -8.03 6.52
CA ILE A 152 -0.51 -8.37 7.53
C ILE A 152 -1.75 -8.94 6.84
N THR A 153 -1.99 -10.24 7.00
CA THR A 153 -3.10 -10.96 6.35
C THR A 153 -4.12 -11.54 7.33
N ASP A 154 -3.81 -11.58 8.64
CA ASP A 154 -4.78 -12.00 9.65
C ASP A 154 -5.92 -10.97 9.77
N PRO A 155 -7.18 -11.32 9.48
CA PRO A 155 -8.29 -10.39 9.53
C PRO A 155 -8.50 -9.75 10.92
N LYS A 156 -8.12 -10.41 11.99
CA LYS A 156 -8.22 -9.86 13.36
C LYS A 156 -7.18 -8.76 13.57
N GLN A 157 -5.96 -8.96 13.06
CA GLN A 157 -4.92 -7.94 13.14
C GLN A 157 -5.25 -6.76 12.20
N VAL A 158 -5.69 -7.04 10.95
CA VAL A 158 -6.14 -5.99 10.00
C VAL A 158 -7.22 -5.13 10.64
N ARG A 159 -8.24 -5.76 11.26
CA ARG A 159 -9.31 -5.03 11.96
C ARG A 159 -8.77 -4.17 13.10
N ARG A 160 -7.95 -4.74 13.97
CA ARG A 160 -7.36 -4.04 15.12
C ARG A 160 -6.59 -2.79 14.68
N ASP A 161 -5.75 -2.91 13.67
CA ASP A 161 -4.96 -1.81 13.15
C ASP A 161 -5.86 -0.76 12.47
N LEU A 162 -6.86 -1.20 11.70
CA LEU A 162 -7.78 -0.32 10.99
C LEU A 162 -8.63 0.51 11.97
N GLU A 163 -9.26 -0.12 12.97
CA GLU A 163 -10.08 0.54 13.99
C GLU A 163 -9.24 1.49 14.86
N TYR A 164 -7.96 1.17 15.07
CA TYR A 164 -7.07 2.03 15.83
C TYR A 164 -6.70 3.30 15.02
N TYR A 165 -6.25 3.14 13.78
CA TYR A 165 -5.75 4.26 12.99
C TYR A 165 -6.86 5.13 12.37
N GLU A 166 -8.06 4.59 12.11
CA GLU A 166 -9.16 5.41 11.60
C GLU A 166 -9.56 6.56 12.54
N THR A 167 -9.36 6.40 13.84
CA THR A 167 -9.68 7.43 14.85
C THR A 167 -8.57 8.47 15.01
N ARG A 168 -7.43 8.28 14.34
CA ARG A 168 -6.26 9.16 14.43
C ARG A 168 -6.09 10.06 13.21
N VAL A 169 -6.91 9.83 12.21
CA VAL A 169 -6.97 10.69 11.03
C VAL A 169 -7.81 11.92 11.36
N PRO A 170 -7.29 13.15 11.24
CA PRO A 170 -8.08 14.36 11.47
C PRO A 170 -9.23 14.47 10.49
N GLY A 171 -10.37 15.00 10.95
CA GLY A 171 -11.57 15.15 10.12
C GLY A 171 -11.41 16.18 8.98
N GLU A 172 -10.50 17.14 9.15
CA GLU A 172 -10.17 18.16 8.16
C GLU A 172 -8.71 18.06 7.75
N GLY A 173 -8.42 18.33 6.47
CA GLY A 173 -7.04 18.28 5.95
C GLY A 173 -6.54 16.89 5.60
N THR A 174 -7.34 15.82 5.80
CA THR A 174 -6.95 14.47 5.44
C THR A 174 -6.99 14.25 3.93
N PRO A 175 -5.93 13.69 3.33
CA PRO A 175 -5.93 13.35 1.93
C PRO A 175 -6.96 12.27 1.58
N ALA A 176 -7.64 12.43 0.44
CA ALA A 176 -8.68 11.53 -0.06
C ALA A 176 -8.24 10.06 -0.12
N MET A 177 -6.97 9.79 -0.40
CA MET A 177 -6.41 8.44 -0.52
C MET A 177 -6.50 7.62 0.77
N THR A 178 -6.46 8.24 1.94
CA THR A 178 -6.60 7.54 3.24
C THR A 178 -7.96 6.87 3.36
N GLN A 179 -9.02 7.61 3.04
CA GLN A 179 -10.39 7.10 3.07
C GLN A 179 -10.59 5.95 2.07
N ALA A 180 -9.88 6.01 0.94
CA ALA A 180 -9.92 4.94 -0.07
C ALA A 180 -9.31 3.62 0.45
N ILE A 181 -8.22 3.67 1.22
CA ILE A 181 -7.64 2.47 1.86
C ILE A 181 -8.59 1.90 2.91
N PHE A 182 -9.19 2.73 3.75
CA PHE A 182 -10.18 2.28 4.74
C PHE A 182 -11.39 1.63 4.07
N THR A 183 -11.90 2.23 2.97
CA THR A 183 -12.94 1.63 2.14
C THR A 183 -12.61 0.20 1.73
N LEU A 184 -11.42 0.03 1.13
CA LEU A 184 -10.97 -1.26 0.61
C LEU A 184 -10.91 -2.31 1.72
N LEU A 185 -10.30 -1.97 2.84
CA LEU A 185 -10.10 -2.89 3.95
C LEU A 185 -11.43 -3.26 4.62
N TYR A 186 -12.35 -2.31 4.86
CA TYR A 186 -13.67 -2.61 5.42
C TYR A 186 -14.52 -3.47 4.48
N ALA A 187 -14.49 -3.23 3.17
CA ALA A 187 -15.16 -4.09 2.20
C ALA A 187 -14.67 -5.54 2.29
N ARG A 188 -13.37 -5.75 2.44
CA ARG A 188 -12.75 -7.08 2.62
C ARG A 188 -13.02 -7.71 3.99
N LEU A 189 -13.23 -6.89 5.02
CA LEU A 189 -13.65 -7.34 6.36
C LEU A 189 -15.16 -7.61 6.48
N ASN A 190 -15.90 -7.58 5.38
CA ASN A 190 -17.34 -7.83 5.32
C ASN A 190 -18.19 -6.74 6.01
N GLU A 191 -17.73 -5.48 5.95
CA GLU A 191 -18.41 -4.31 6.50
C GLU A 191 -18.79 -3.31 5.41
N GLY A 192 -19.71 -3.74 4.53
CA GLY A 192 -20.08 -2.98 3.32
C GLY A 192 -20.60 -1.58 3.58
N GLU A 193 -21.41 -1.37 4.64
CA GLU A 193 -21.93 -0.04 4.97
C GLU A 193 -20.83 0.92 5.46
N LYS A 194 -19.93 0.41 6.30
CA LYS A 194 -18.79 1.21 6.78
C LYS A 194 -17.83 1.51 5.64
N ALA A 195 -17.55 0.53 4.78
CA ALA A 195 -16.79 0.73 3.55
C ALA A 195 -17.43 1.81 2.66
N TYR A 196 -18.75 1.79 2.50
CA TYR A 196 -19.46 2.77 1.67
C TYR A 196 -19.43 4.18 2.26
N HIS A 197 -19.43 4.31 3.57
CA HIS A 197 -19.23 5.58 4.25
C HIS A 197 -17.86 6.18 3.88
N PHE A 198 -16.79 5.44 4.10
CA PHE A 198 -15.42 5.87 3.74
C PHE A 198 -15.25 6.10 2.23
N PHE A 199 -15.92 5.29 1.39
CA PHE A 199 -15.90 5.48 -0.05
C PHE A 199 -16.45 6.85 -0.47
N LYS A 200 -17.57 7.27 0.11
CA LYS A 200 -18.11 8.61 -0.15
C LYS A 200 -17.18 9.71 0.35
N ASP A 201 -16.58 9.51 1.52
CA ASP A 201 -15.66 10.48 2.11
C ASP A 201 -14.34 10.58 1.30
N ALA A 202 -13.98 9.53 0.55
CA ALA A 202 -12.81 9.56 -0.32
C ALA A 202 -12.94 10.49 -1.53
N TYR A 203 -14.17 10.89 -1.94
CA TYR A 203 -14.30 11.73 -3.13
C TYR A 203 -15.32 12.87 -3.01
N VAL A 204 -16.49 12.66 -2.38
CA VAL A 204 -17.56 13.67 -2.38
C VAL A 204 -17.10 15.04 -1.88
N PRO A 205 -16.44 15.16 -0.72
CA PRO A 205 -16.00 16.45 -0.20
C PRO A 205 -14.79 17.05 -0.95
N ASN A 206 -14.16 16.29 -1.83
CA ASN A 206 -12.96 16.67 -2.57
C ASN A 206 -13.25 17.07 -4.03
N LEU A 207 -14.52 17.00 -4.48
CA LEU A 207 -14.88 17.29 -5.86
C LEU A 207 -15.02 18.80 -6.10
N ASN A 208 -14.20 19.34 -7.01
CA ASN A 208 -14.24 20.75 -7.41
C ASN A 208 -15.08 20.99 -8.65
N PRO A 209 -16.04 21.93 -8.60
CA PRO A 209 -16.79 22.34 -9.77
C PRO A 209 -15.88 23.10 -10.78
N PRO A 210 -16.30 23.24 -12.06
CA PRO A 210 -17.50 22.65 -12.66
C PRO A 210 -17.31 21.20 -13.11
N PHE A 211 -16.06 20.71 -13.28
CA PHE A 211 -15.74 19.42 -13.88
C PHE A 211 -15.67 18.27 -12.86
N ARG A 212 -15.87 18.56 -11.59
CA ARG A 212 -15.76 17.58 -10.49
C ARG A 212 -14.40 16.89 -10.45
N VAL A 213 -13.33 17.62 -10.71
CA VAL A 213 -11.97 17.14 -10.51
C VAL A 213 -11.69 16.96 -9.02
N ILE A 214 -10.97 15.90 -8.69
CA ILE A 214 -10.67 15.61 -7.29
C ILE A 214 -9.51 16.47 -6.79
N ALA A 215 -9.71 17.13 -5.64
CA ALA A 215 -8.65 17.77 -4.88
C ALA A 215 -8.06 16.82 -3.84
N GLU A 216 -6.90 17.15 -3.32
CA GLU A 216 -6.20 16.35 -2.30
C GLU A 216 -7.02 16.25 -1.01
N THR A 217 -7.49 17.39 -0.52
CA THR A 217 -8.19 17.49 0.75
C THR A 217 -9.60 18.04 0.56
N LYS A 218 -10.44 17.85 1.57
CA LYS A 218 -11.80 18.40 1.62
C LYS A 218 -11.78 19.92 1.45
N GLY A 219 -12.54 20.43 0.47
CA GLY A 219 -12.56 21.86 0.15
C GLY A 219 -11.26 22.40 -0.45
N GLY A 220 -10.29 21.54 -0.73
CA GLY A 220 -9.04 21.92 -1.38
C GLY A 220 -9.26 22.47 -2.78
N THR A 221 -8.35 23.34 -3.23
CA THR A 221 -8.41 24.00 -4.55
C THR A 221 -7.40 23.45 -5.55
N ASN A 222 -6.47 22.58 -5.12
CA ASN A 222 -5.50 21.93 -5.98
C ASN A 222 -6.20 20.83 -6.81
N PRO A 223 -6.41 21.03 -8.11
CA PRO A 223 -7.12 20.07 -8.96
C PRO A 223 -6.19 18.90 -9.35
N TYR A 224 -6.81 17.82 -9.87
CA TYR A 224 -6.11 16.67 -10.45
C TYR A 224 -5.27 15.85 -9.47
N PHE A 225 -5.78 15.62 -8.28
CA PHE A 225 -5.12 14.76 -7.30
C PHE A 225 -5.18 13.28 -7.74
N ALA A 226 -4.17 12.87 -8.52
CA ALA A 226 -4.12 11.55 -9.17
C ALA A 226 -4.09 10.39 -8.16
N THR A 227 -3.41 10.56 -7.02
CA THR A 227 -3.34 9.53 -5.97
C THR A 227 -4.71 9.24 -5.38
N GLY A 228 -5.50 10.28 -5.08
CA GLY A 228 -6.89 10.12 -4.61
C GLY A 228 -7.77 9.45 -5.65
N ALA A 229 -7.69 9.86 -6.92
CA ALA A 229 -8.44 9.24 -8.02
C ALA A 229 -8.08 7.75 -8.18
N GLY A 230 -6.80 7.42 -8.12
CA GLY A 230 -6.33 6.04 -8.12
C GLY A 230 -6.84 5.23 -6.94
N GLY A 231 -6.84 5.82 -5.73
CA GLY A 231 -7.38 5.19 -4.53
C GLY A 231 -8.89 4.87 -4.64
N ILE A 232 -9.68 5.78 -5.21
CA ILE A 232 -11.11 5.54 -5.45
C ILE A 232 -11.32 4.37 -6.41
N ILE A 233 -10.55 4.30 -7.50
CA ILE A 233 -10.61 3.18 -8.45
C ILE A 233 -10.21 1.87 -7.74
N GLN A 234 -9.15 1.87 -6.94
CA GLN A 234 -8.75 0.71 -6.14
C GLN A 234 -9.83 0.27 -5.15
N SER A 235 -10.52 1.22 -4.53
CA SER A 235 -11.66 0.92 -3.62
C SER A 235 -12.75 0.12 -4.32
N VAL A 236 -13.05 0.47 -5.57
CA VAL A 236 -14.06 -0.26 -6.38
C VAL A 236 -13.52 -1.60 -6.82
N LEU A 237 -12.34 -1.65 -7.44
CA LEU A 237 -11.80 -2.88 -8.03
C LEU A 237 -11.36 -3.89 -6.96
N MET A 238 -10.53 -3.44 -6.03
CA MET A 238 -9.86 -4.31 -5.05
C MET A 238 -10.62 -4.40 -3.72
N GLY A 239 -11.38 -3.35 -3.38
CA GLY A 239 -12.28 -3.30 -2.22
C GLY A 239 -13.58 -4.04 -2.52
N PHE A 240 -14.59 -3.33 -3.01
CA PHE A 240 -15.92 -3.90 -3.28
C PHE A 240 -15.90 -5.05 -4.29
N GLY A 241 -15.08 -4.95 -5.34
CA GLY A 241 -14.92 -5.97 -6.36
C GLY A 241 -14.16 -7.22 -5.90
N GLY A 242 -13.41 -7.11 -4.82
CA GLY A 242 -12.61 -8.21 -4.29
C GLY A 242 -11.54 -8.73 -5.23
N LEU A 243 -11.10 -7.92 -6.22
CA LEU A 243 -10.00 -8.35 -7.08
C LEU A 243 -8.68 -8.31 -6.31
N GLU A 244 -7.85 -9.31 -6.51
CA GLU A 244 -6.54 -9.39 -5.91
C GLU A 244 -5.47 -9.79 -6.92
N ILE A 245 -4.38 -9.02 -6.98
CA ILE A 245 -3.21 -9.34 -7.78
C ILE A 245 -2.37 -10.36 -7.02
N THR A 246 -2.08 -11.48 -7.65
CA THR A 246 -1.22 -12.55 -7.14
C THR A 246 -0.11 -12.86 -8.13
N SER A 247 0.93 -13.58 -7.73
CA SER A 247 1.99 -14.04 -8.65
C SER A 247 1.48 -14.92 -9.80
N LYS A 248 0.24 -15.41 -9.71
CA LYS A 248 -0.43 -16.22 -10.74
C LYS A 248 -1.50 -15.46 -11.52
N GLY A 249 -1.54 -14.14 -11.43
CA GLY A 249 -2.55 -13.31 -12.07
C GLY A 249 -3.59 -12.75 -11.10
N ILE A 250 -4.70 -12.27 -11.65
CA ILE A 250 -5.79 -11.68 -10.87
C ILE A 250 -6.78 -12.76 -10.46
N VAL A 251 -7.09 -12.78 -9.17
CA VAL A 251 -8.11 -13.66 -8.58
C VAL A 251 -9.20 -12.81 -7.90
N GLN A 252 -10.33 -13.43 -7.57
CA GLN A 252 -11.37 -12.80 -6.76
C GLN A 252 -11.34 -13.37 -5.35
N VAL A 253 -11.25 -12.50 -4.36
CA VAL A 253 -11.31 -12.84 -2.94
C VAL A 253 -12.64 -12.37 -2.35
N LYS A 254 -12.93 -12.82 -1.13
CA LYS A 254 -14.14 -12.43 -0.42
C LYS A 254 -14.18 -10.91 -0.21
N SER A 255 -15.32 -10.33 -0.54
CA SER A 255 -15.63 -8.91 -0.35
C SER A 255 -17.14 -8.74 -0.17
N THR A 256 -17.58 -7.53 0.18
CA THR A 256 -19.01 -7.24 0.36
C THR A 256 -19.36 -5.88 -0.24
N LEU A 257 -20.58 -5.80 -0.75
CA LEU A 257 -21.18 -4.56 -1.25
C LEU A 257 -22.00 -3.86 -0.16
N PRO A 258 -22.21 -2.55 -0.25
CA PRO A 258 -23.22 -1.87 0.55
C PRO A 258 -24.61 -2.34 0.17
N ARG A 259 -25.57 -2.27 1.10
CA ARG A 259 -26.95 -2.81 0.92
C ARG A 259 -27.70 -2.24 -0.28
N ASN A 260 -27.38 -1.01 -0.66
CA ASN A 260 -28.03 -0.33 -1.81
C ASN A 260 -27.43 -0.73 -3.17
N TRP A 261 -26.32 -1.49 -3.22
CA TRP A 261 -25.77 -2.03 -4.44
C TRP A 261 -26.19 -3.50 -4.62
N LYS A 262 -27.04 -3.77 -5.61
CA LYS A 262 -27.50 -5.15 -5.88
C LYS A 262 -26.41 -6.04 -6.45
N SER A 263 -25.50 -5.47 -7.23
CA SER A 263 -24.35 -6.15 -7.81
C SER A 263 -23.32 -5.15 -8.31
N LEU A 264 -22.08 -5.60 -8.43
CA LEU A 264 -20.99 -4.91 -9.11
C LEU A 264 -20.40 -5.87 -10.14
N THR A 265 -20.35 -5.44 -11.40
CA THR A 265 -19.70 -6.19 -12.48
C THR A 265 -18.51 -5.41 -13.01
N ILE A 266 -17.34 -6.05 -13.04
CA ILE A 266 -16.08 -5.50 -13.53
C ILE A 266 -15.68 -6.32 -14.77
N THR A 267 -15.53 -5.66 -15.92
CA THR A 267 -15.24 -6.31 -17.20
C THR A 267 -13.87 -5.91 -17.74
N GLY A 268 -13.29 -6.74 -18.61
CA GLY A 268 -12.05 -6.44 -19.31
C GLY A 268 -10.81 -6.54 -18.41
N VAL A 269 -10.83 -7.37 -17.39
CA VAL A 269 -9.76 -7.50 -16.40
C VAL A 269 -8.65 -8.42 -16.91
N GLY A 270 -7.42 -7.92 -16.88
CA GLY A 270 -6.22 -8.65 -17.29
C GLY A 270 -6.15 -8.93 -18.79
N PRO A 271 -5.11 -9.66 -19.24
CA PRO A 271 -4.91 -9.97 -20.67
C PRO A 271 -6.08 -10.73 -21.29
N ASP A 272 -6.69 -11.63 -20.53
CA ASP A 272 -7.84 -12.45 -20.97
C ASP A 272 -9.17 -11.69 -20.96
N ARG A 273 -9.18 -10.41 -20.58
CA ARG A 273 -10.37 -9.55 -20.48
C ARG A 273 -11.51 -10.18 -19.67
N LYS A 274 -11.18 -10.83 -18.56
CA LYS A 274 -12.14 -11.53 -17.69
C LYS A 274 -13.21 -10.58 -17.13
N THR A 275 -14.36 -11.17 -16.81
CA THR A 275 -15.46 -10.47 -16.12
C THR A 275 -15.64 -11.08 -14.74
N PHE A 276 -15.75 -10.22 -13.73
CA PHE A 276 -16.03 -10.60 -12.34
C PHE A 276 -17.31 -9.94 -11.88
N THR A 277 -18.14 -10.67 -11.16
CA THR A 277 -19.41 -10.16 -10.62
C THR A 277 -19.52 -10.52 -9.13
N ILE A 278 -19.87 -9.52 -8.31
CA ILE A 278 -20.15 -9.61 -6.89
C ILE A 278 -21.63 -9.29 -6.67
N ARG A 279 -22.28 -10.02 -5.77
CA ARG A 279 -23.70 -9.82 -5.39
C ARG A 279 -23.85 -9.77 -3.88
#